data_3890fb2b96551d8dc7658d8a4f146245
#
_entry.id   3890fb2b96551d8dc7658d8a4f146245
#
_cell.length_a   1.000
_cell.length_b   1.000
_cell.length_c   1.000
_cell.angle_alpha   90.00
_cell.angle_beta   90.00
_cell.angle_gamma   90.00
#
_symmetry.space_group_name_H-M   'P 1'
#
loop_
_entity.id
_entity.type
_entity.pdbx_description
1 polymer ?
#
loop_
_entity_poly.entity_id
_entity_poly.type
_entity_poly.pdbx_seq_one_letter_code
_entity_poly.pdbx_strand_id
1 'polypeptide(L)'
;MKGIVLAGGSGTRLYPITKGVSKQLLPIYDKPMVYYPISVLMLAGIKDILIISTPQDLPGFERLLGDGSDYGVHFTYAEQPSPDGLAQAFIIGEEFIGNDSVCLVLGDNIFYGQHFTEMLLDAVRAAEGEDKATVFGYWVNDPERYGVAEFDQDGNVLSIEEKPKSPKSNYAVVGLYFYPNEVVRVAKEIKPSARGELEITSVNQTFLEAGDLKVQLLGRGFAWLDTGTHDSLAEASNFVEVIEKRQGLKIACLEEIAYMKGWIDADRLRAVAQPMIKNQYGQYLLKLLQ
;
A
#
# COMPACT_ATOMS: atom_id res chain seq x y z
N MET A 1 9.96 -3.32 12.02
CA MET A 1 8.70 -2.73 11.45
C MET A 1 7.75 -3.80 10.97
N LYS A 2 6.45 -3.65 11.18
CA LYS A 2 5.36 -4.49 10.65
C LYS A 2 4.70 -3.82 9.46
N GLY A 3 4.09 -4.61 8.57
CA GLY A 3 3.32 -4.09 7.43
C GLY A 3 1.84 -4.42 7.54
N ILE A 4 0.97 -3.50 7.14
CA ILE A 4 -0.47 -3.74 7.01
C ILE A 4 -0.90 -3.40 5.59
N VAL A 5 -1.57 -4.33 4.93
CA VAL A 5 -2.32 -4.06 3.70
C VAL A 5 -3.80 -4.00 4.04
N LEU A 6 -4.40 -2.82 3.91
CA LEU A 6 -5.84 -2.66 4.11
C LEU A 6 -6.57 -2.90 2.79
N ALA A 7 -7.14 -4.08 2.66
CA ALA A 7 -7.83 -4.58 1.46
C ALA A 7 -9.33 -4.78 1.73
N GLY A 8 -9.92 -3.88 2.50
CA GLY A 8 -11.35 -3.85 2.82
C GLY A 8 -12.15 -2.98 1.83
N GLY A 9 -13.41 -2.77 2.20
CA GLY A 9 -14.35 -1.93 1.47
C GLY A 9 -15.29 -2.70 0.54
N SER A 10 -16.49 -2.14 0.30
CA SER A 10 -17.57 -2.78 -0.45
C SER A 10 -17.36 -2.86 -1.96
N GLY A 11 -16.39 -2.12 -2.52
CA GLY A 11 -16.11 -2.07 -3.95
C GLY A 11 -17.27 -1.62 -4.85
N THR A 12 -18.31 -1.01 -4.30
CA THR A 12 -19.57 -0.71 -5.01
C THR A 12 -19.39 0.16 -6.25
N ARG A 13 -18.38 1.02 -6.27
CA ARG A 13 -18.05 1.86 -7.46
C ARG A 13 -17.65 1.05 -8.69
N LEU A 14 -17.23 -0.20 -8.51
CA LEU A 14 -16.83 -1.12 -9.58
C LEU A 14 -17.90 -2.19 -9.88
N TYR A 15 -19.13 -2.05 -9.37
CA TYR A 15 -20.21 -2.95 -9.75
C TYR A 15 -20.48 -2.89 -11.26
N PRO A 16 -20.77 -4.04 -11.93
CA PRO A 16 -21.01 -5.37 -11.32
C PRO A 16 -19.77 -6.23 -11.08
N ILE A 17 -18.55 -5.79 -11.45
CA ILE A 17 -17.32 -6.61 -11.41
C ILE A 17 -17.04 -7.13 -10.00
N THR A 18 -17.22 -6.28 -9.00
CA THR A 18 -16.92 -6.59 -7.59
C THR A 18 -18.08 -7.20 -6.80
N LYS A 19 -19.15 -7.66 -7.47
CA LYS A 19 -20.25 -8.36 -6.79
C LYS A 19 -19.87 -9.74 -6.25
N GLY A 20 -18.91 -10.39 -6.86
CA GLY A 20 -18.51 -11.76 -6.53
C GLY A 20 -17.03 -11.91 -6.15
N VAL A 21 -16.29 -10.80 -6.11
CA VAL A 21 -14.85 -10.81 -5.80
C VAL A 21 -14.42 -9.47 -5.22
N SER A 22 -13.51 -9.51 -4.25
CA SER A 22 -12.87 -8.31 -3.73
C SER A 22 -12.20 -7.52 -4.85
N LYS A 23 -12.30 -6.19 -4.79
CA LYS A 23 -11.61 -5.28 -5.71
C LYS A 23 -10.11 -5.60 -5.82
N GLN A 24 -9.45 -5.82 -4.70
CA GLN A 24 -8.01 -6.03 -4.63
C GLN A 24 -7.55 -7.40 -5.16
N LEU A 25 -8.50 -8.30 -5.45
CA LEU A 25 -8.24 -9.57 -6.14
C LEU A 25 -8.45 -9.47 -7.67
N LEU A 26 -8.95 -8.34 -8.18
CA LEU A 26 -9.04 -8.11 -9.61
C LEU A 26 -7.65 -8.04 -10.25
N PRO A 27 -7.52 -8.49 -11.50
CA PRO A 27 -6.23 -8.42 -12.19
C PRO A 27 -5.88 -6.98 -12.57
N ILE A 28 -4.62 -6.62 -12.36
CA ILE A 28 -3.97 -5.47 -12.99
C ILE A 28 -2.91 -6.04 -13.93
N TYR A 29 -3.23 -6.09 -15.20
CA TYR A 29 -2.48 -6.73 -16.27
C TYR A 29 -2.28 -8.24 -16.00
N ASP A 30 -1.16 -8.67 -15.46
CA ASP A 30 -0.76 -10.09 -15.35
C ASP A 30 -0.78 -10.68 -13.93
N LYS A 31 -1.19 -9.88 -12.93
CA LYS A 31 -1.24 -10.31 -11.53
C LYS A 31 -2.36 -9.63 -10.74
N PRO A 32 -2.78 -10.19 -9.58
CA PRO A 32 -3.79 -9.57 -8.73
C PRO A 32 -3.35 -8.19 -8.21
N MET A 33 -4.28 -7.26 -8.09
CA MET A 33 -4.03 -5.89 -7.61
C MET A 33 -3.28 -5.86 -6.28
N VAL A 34 -3.59 -6.74 -5.33
CA VAL A 34 -2.97 -6.77 -4.00
C VAL A 34 -1.45 -7.02 -4.04
N TYR A 35 -0.91 -7.56 -5.13
CA TYR A 35 0.54 -7.74 -5.28
C TYR A 35 1.28 -6.40 -5.28
N TYR A 36 0.67 -5.35 -5.81
CA TYR A 36 1.31 -4.02 -5.90
C TYR A 36 1.56 -3.42 -4.50
N PRO A 37 0.59 -3.28 -3.59
CA PRO A 37 0.85 -2.80 -2.24
C PRO A 37 1.74 -3.76 -1.44
N ILE A 38 1.60 -5.08 -1.58
CA ILE A 38 2.52 -6.04 -0.94
C ILE A 38 3.96 -5.79 -1.40
N SER A 39 4.18 -5.56 -2.69
CA SER A 39 5.52 -5.28 -3.22
C SER A 39 6.16 -4.04 -2.58
N VAL A 40 5.37 -3.02 -2.26
CA VAL A 40 5.85 -1.81 -1.55
C VAL A 40 6.40 -2.17 -0.18
N LEU A 41 5.66 -2.98 0.59
CA LEU A 41 6.12 -3.45 1.90
C LEU A 41 7.40 -4.29 1.79
N MET A 42 7.45 -5.20 0.81
CA MET A 42 8.63 -6.01 0.56
C MET A 42 9.84 -5.16 0.14
N LEU A 43 9.66 -4.15 -0.72
CA LEU A 43 10.72 -3.21 -1.10
C LEU A 43 11.24 -2.43 0.11
N ALA A 44 10.37 -2.04 1.04
CA ALA A 44 10.73 -1.42 2.31
C ALA A 44 11.46 -2.38 3.28
N GLY A 45 11.61 -3.67 2.93
CA GLY A 45 12.27 -4.66 3.78
C GLY A 45 11.38 -5.33 4.82
N ILE A 46 10.08 -5.11 4.75
CA ILE A 46 9.10 -5.63 5.71
C ILE A 46 8.70 -7.06 5.33
N LYS A 47 8.81 -7.99 6.29
CA LYS A 47 8.50 -9.40 6.10
C LYS A 47 7.23 -9.86 6.82
N ASP A 48 6.91 -9.27 7.95
CA ASP A 48 5.69 -9.59 8.69
C ASP A 48 4.58 -8.68 8.20
N ILE A 49 3.59 -9.23 7.53
CA ILE A 49 2.54 -8.49 6.81
C ILE A 49 1.16 -8.99 7.24
N LEU A 50 0.33 -8.07 7.74
CA LEU A 50 -1.07 -8.30 8.06
C LEU A 50 -1.94 -7.86 6.88
N ILE A 51 -2.76 -8.77 6.37
CA ILE A 51 -3.80 -8.49 5.37
C ILE A 51 -5.12 -8.30 6.12
N ILE A 52 -5.68 -7.10 6.04
CA ILE A 52 -6.98 -6.79 6.63
C ILE A 52 -8.02 -6.69 5.51
N SER A 53 -9.09 -7.48 5.59
CA SER A 53 -10.15 -7.48 4.59
C SER A 53 -11.52 -7.72 5.23
N THR A 54 -12.60 -7.67 4.43
CA THR A 54 -13.94 -8.04 4.90
C THR A 54 -14.02 -9.52 5.22
N PRO A 55 -14.91 -9.96 6.14
CA PRO A 55 -15.09 -11.38 6.44
C PRO A 55 -15.44 -12.23 5.20
N GLN A 56 -16.13 -11.63 4.21
CA GLN A 56 -16.52 -12.31 2.97
C GLN A 56 -15.35 -12.53 2.02
N ASP A 57 -14.43 -11.57 1.96
CA ASP A 57 -13.33 -11.56 0.98
C ASP A 57 -12.05 -12.20 1.51
N LEU A 58 -11.84 -12.19 2.83
CA LEU A 58 -10.60 -12.66 3.48
C LEU A 58 -10.18 -14.07 3.05
N PRO A 59 -11.10 -15.06 2.91
CA PRO A 59 -10.72 -16.40 2.43
C PRO A 59 -10.14 -16.40 1.00
N GLY A 60 -10.44 -15.39 0.19
CA GLY A 60 -9.85 -15.20 -1.14
C GLY A 60 -8.38 -14.83 -1.07
N PHE A 61 -8.02 -13.93 -0.15
CA PHE A 61 -6.63 -13.54 0.10
C PHE A 61 -5.81 -14.69 0.70
N GLU A 62 -6.37 -15.43 1.66
CA GLU A 62 -5.73 -16.60 2.25
C GLU A 62 -5.40 -17.68 1.19
N ARG A 63 -6.34 -17.95 0.27
CA ARG A 63 -6.08 -18.91 -0.84
C ARG A 63 -5.03 -18.41 -1.82
N LEU A 64 -4.98 -17.09 -2.08
CA LEU A 64 -4.06 -16.50 -3.03
C LEU A 64 -2.63 -16.44 -2.48
N LEU A 65 -2.47 -16.00 -1.23
CA LEU A 65 -1.18 -15.61 -0.66
C LEU A 65 -0.58 -16.68 0.27
N GLY A 66 -1.42 -17.59 0.79
CA GLY A 66 -1.00 -18.62 1.73
C GLY A 66 -0.41 -18.03 3.01
N ASP A 67 0.64 -18.65 3.52
CA ASP A 67 1.39 -18.18 4.70
C ASP A 67 2.53 -17.21 4.37
N GLY A 68 2.77 -16.96 3.08
CA GLY A 68 3.84 -16.07 2.59
C GLY A 68 5.18 -16.76 2.36
N SER A 69 5.31 -18.06 2.66
CA SER A 69 6.58 -18.79 2.51
C SER A 69 7.09 -18.82 1.07
N ASP A 70 6.20 -18.73 0.07
CA ASP A 70 6.56 -18.64 -1.35
C ASP A 70 7.31 -17.34 -1.70
N TYR A 71 7.13 -16.31 -0.89
CA TYR A 71 7.74 -14.98 -1.05
C TYR A 71 8.78 -14.66 0.04
N GLY A 72 9.08 -15.62 0.92
CA GLY A 72 10.00 -15.41 2.04
C GLY A 72 9.54 -14.36 3.05
N VAL A 73 8.23 -14.19 3.18
CA VAL A 73 7.53 -13.31 4.14
C VAL A 73 6.56 -14.12 4.99
N HIS A 74 5.92 -13.49 5.98
CA HIS A 74 4.88 -14.10 6.80
C HIS A 74 3.59 -13.28 6.64
N PHE A 75 2.55 -13.90 6.09
CA PHE A 75 1.22 -13.31 6.04
C PHE A 75 0.41 -13.71 7.26
N THR A 76 -0.24 -12.73 7.85
CA THR A 76 -1.27 -12.88 8.87
C THR A 76 -2.54 -12.22 8.34
N TYR A 77 -3.70 -12.65 8.82
CA TYR A 77 -4.99 -12.23 8.27
C TYR A 77 -5.90 -11.76 9.40
N ALA A 78 -6.64 -10.66 9.16
CA ALA A 78 -7.61 -10.15 10.11
C ALA A 78 -8.84 -9.60 9.39
N GLU A 79 -9.98 -9.69 10.05
CA GLU A 79 -11.26 -9.20 9.53
C GLU A 79 -11.49 -7.73 9.92
N GLN A 80 -11.97 -6.95 8.96
CA GLN A 80 -12.60 -5.66 9.20
C GLN A 80 -14.11 -5.80 8.94
N PRO A 81 -14.93 -5.98 9.97
CA PRO A 81 -16.36 -6.27 9.80
C PRO A 81 -17.15 -5.11 9.19
N SER A 82 -16.73 -3.86 9.44
CA SER A 82 -17.33 -2.63 8.93
C SER A 82 -16.28 -1.64 8.48
N PRO A 83 -16.56 -0.81 7.45
CA PRO A 83 -15.60 0.16 6.92
C PRO A 83 -15.57 1.45 7.78
N ASP A 84 -15.17 1.34 9.04
CA ASP A 84 -15.19 2.43 10.01
C ASP A 84 -14.01 3.41 9.89
N GLY A 85 -13.30 3.37 8.78
CA GLY A 85 -12.19 4.27 8.45
C GLY A 85 -10.83 3.57 8.38
N LEU A 86 -9.84 4.26 7.80
CA LEU A 86 -8.52 3.70 7.56
C LEU A 86 -7.72 3.49 8.86
N ALA A 87 -7.90 4.38 9.83
CA ALA A 87 -7.18 4.30 11.12
C ALA A 87 -7.61 3.09 11.97
N GLN A 88 -8.79 2.50 11.70
CA GLN A 88 -9.23 1.27 12.33
C GLN A 88 -8.23 0.11 12.11
N ALA A 89 -7.44 0.15 11.02
CA ALA A 89 -6.43 -0.86 10.74
C ALA A 89 -5.40 -1.01 11.88
N PHE A 90 -5.04 0.07 12.57
CA PHE A 90 -4.11 0.02 13.70
C PHE A 90 -4.73 -0.55 14.96
N ILE A 91 -6.04 -0.39 15.14
CA ILE A 91 -6.79 -0.97 16.26
C ILE A 91 -6.96 -2.48 16.05
N ILE A 92 -7.36 -2.88 14.83
CA ILE A 92 -7.49 -4.31 14.46
C ILE A 92 -6.12 -5.00 14.53
N GLY A 93 -5.09 -4.33 14.05
CA GLY A 93 -3.72 -4.85 13.99
C GLY A 93 -2.90 -4.71 15.28
N GLU A 94 -3.47 -4.22 16.38
CA GLU A 94 -2.71 -3.89 17.62
C GLU A 94 -1.86 -5.04 18.13
N GLU A 95 -2.43 -6.24 18.25
CA GLU A 95 -1.72 -7.43 18.70
C GLU A 95 -0.60 -7.83 17.74
N PHE A 96 -0.85 -7.73 16.44
CA PHE A 96 0.13 -8.00 15.39
C PHE A 96 1.27 -6.98 15.40
N ILE A 97 0.96 -5.70 15.56
CA ILE A 97 1.95 -4.60 15.62
C ILE A 97 2.82 -4.76 16.87
N GLY A 98 2.22 -5.09 18.01
CA GLY A 98 2.93 -5.19 19.28
C GLY A 98 3.66 -3.89 19.63
N ASN A 99 4.98 -3.95 19.78
CA ASN A 99 5.82 -2.79 20.09
C ASN A 99 6.57 -2.23 18.86
N ASP A 100 6.30 -2.75 17.68
CA ASP A 100 6.99 -2.36 16.45
C ASP A 100 6.39 -1.08 15.85
N SER A 101 7.17 -0.36 15.07
CA SER A 101 6.66 0.61 14.09
C SER A 101 5.91 -0.10 12.98
N VAL A 102 5.05 0.62 12.26
CA VAL A 102 4.15 0.02 11.26
C VAL A 102 4.06 0.84 9.99
N CYS A 103 4.05 0.15 8.85
CA CYS A 103 3.68 0.70 7.55
C CYS A 103 2.28 0.24 7.18
N LEU A 104 1.39 1.19 6.87
CA LEU A 104 0.06 0.92 6.30
C LEU A 104 0.07 1.29 4.83
N VAL A 105 -0.37 0.37 3.98
CA VAL A 105 -0.60 0.61 2.55
C VAL A 105 -2.01 0.20 2.16
N LEU A 106 -2.67 1.03 1.35
CA LEU A 106 -4.00 0.72 0.83
C LEU A 106 -3.91 -0.32 -0.28
N GLY A 107 -4.76 -1.33 -0.20
CA GLY A 107 -4.75 -2.52 -1.06
C GLY A 107 -5.06 -2.26 -2.54
N ASP A 108 -5.47 -1.06 -2.88
CA ASP A 108 -5.84 -0.62 -4.23
C ASP A 108 -4.92 0.46 -4.82
N ASN A 109 -3.80 0.75 -4.16
CA ASN A 109 -2.83 1.74 -4.62
C ASN A 109 -1.66 1.07 -5.35
N ILE A 110 -1.30 1.62 -6.49
CA ILE A 110 -0.18 1.19 -7.32
C ILE A 110 0.84 2.32 -7.36
N PHE A 111 2.09 1.98 -7.07
CA PHE A 111 3.22 2.91 -7.09
C PHE A 111 4.29 2.43 -8.05
N TYR A 112 4.81 3.34 -8.89
CA TYR A 112 5.92 3.08 -9.77
C TYR A 112 6.77 4.33 -10.01
N GLY A 113 8.06 4.24 -9.77
CA GLY A 113 8.98 5.37 -10.00
C GLY A 113 10.41 5.04 -9.60
N GLN A 114 11.36 5.82 -10.13
CA GLN A 114 12.76 5.72 -9.75
C GLN A 114 12.97 6.12 -8.29
N HIS A 115 13.99 5.52 -7.64
CA HIS A 115 14.38 5.80 -6.25
C HIS A 115 13.29 5.50 -5.21
N PHE A 116 12.21 4.81 -5.59
CA PHE A 116 11.13 4.53 -4.66
C PHE A 116 11.59 3.70 -3.47
N THR A 117 12.41 2.67 -3.69
CA THR A 117 12.97 1.86 -2.60
C THR A 117 13.77 2.70 -1.60
N GLU A 118 14.56 3.67 -2.06
CA GLU A 118 15.32 4.59 -1.20
C GLU A 118 14.38 5.44 -0.35
N MET A 119 13.31 6.00 -0.95
CA MET A 119 12.29 6.77 -0.23
C MET A 119 11.58 5.93 0.84
N LEU A 120 11.26 4.66 0.54
CA LEU A 120 10.67 3.73 1.50
C LEU A 120 11.60 3.46 2.68
N LEU A 121 12.90 3.22 2.41
CA LEU A 121 13.89 2.98 3.46
C LEU A 121 14.14 4.22 4.31
N ASP A 122 14.04 5.44 3.75
CA ASP A 122 14.08 6.69 4.50
C ASP A 122 12.89 6.81 5.46
N ALA A 123 11.70 6.43 5.00
CA ALA A 123 10.49 6.42 5.84
C ALA A 123 10.58 5.39 6.97
N VAL A 124 11.15 4.20 6.69
CA VAL A 124 11.44 3.20 7.73
C VAL A 124 12.38 3.77 8.79
N ARG A 125 13.49 4.41 8.37
CA ARG A 125 14.46 5.02 9.31
C ARG A 125 13.83 6.13 10.14
N ALA A 126 12.96 6.95 9.55
CA ALA A 126 12.25 7.99 10.28
C ALA A 126 11.34 7.41 11.37
N ALA A 127 10.60 6.34 11.07
CA ALA A 127 9.69 5.73 12.02
C ALA A 127 10.39 4.92 13.11
N GLU A 128 11.49 4.21 12.79
CA GLU A 128 12.21 3.34 13.75
C GLU A 128 13.29 4.07 14.55
N GLY A 129 13.90 5.10 13.98
CA GLY A 129 15.06 5.76 14.58
C GLY A 129 14.84 7.19 15.06
N GLU A 130 13.80 7.88 14.55
CA GLU A 130 13.50 9.27 14.86
C GLU A 130 12.12 9.46 15.51
N ASP A 131 11.34 8.38 15.69
CA ASP A 131 9.94 8.40 16.16
C ASP A 131 9.03 9.32 15.33
N LYS A 132 9.29 9.44 14.00
CA LYS A 132 8.54 10.31 13.11
C LYS A 132 7.70 9.54 12.12
N ALA A 133 6.46 9.98 11.98
CA ALA A 133 5.59 9.53 10.89
C ALA A 133 6.05 10.06 9.54
N THR A 134 5.85 9.27 8.47
CA THR A 134 6.09 9.71 7.09
C THR A 134 4.88 9.39 6.23
N VAL A 135 4.39 10.38 5.49
CA VAL A 135 3.37 10.25 4.45
C VAL A 135 3.92 10.73 3.12
N PHE A 136 3.25 10.37 2.02
CA PHE A 136 3.72 10.72 0.69
C PHE A 136 2.71 11.62 0.00
N GLY A 137 3.20 12.71 -0.61
CA GLY A 137 2.42 13.67 -1.38
C GLY A 137 2.61 13.48 -2.87
N TYR A 138 1.52 13.45 -3.63
CA TYR A 138 1.53 13.34 -5.08
C TYR A 138 0.69 14.45 -5.72
N TRP A 139 1.22 15.11 -6.75
CA TRP A 139 0.53 16.18 -7.44
C TRP A 139 -0.60 15.64 -8.32
N VAL A 140 -1.84 16.11 -8.06
CA VAL A 140 -3.05 15.71 -8.79
C VAL A 140 -3.81 16.92 -9.32
N ASN A 141 -4.70 16.70 -10.28
CA ASN A 141 -5.55 17.75 -10.84
C ASN A 141 -6.88 17.93 -10.08
N ASP A 142 -7.27 16.93 -9.30
CA ASP A 142 -8.54 16.82 -8.58
C ASP A 142 -8.31 16.56 -7.07
N PRO A 143 -7.57 17.47 -6.36
CA PRO A 143 -7.14 17.26 -4.98
C PRO A 143 -8.30 17.13 -3.99
N GLU A 144 -9.48 17.69 -4.27
CA GLU A 144 -10.68 17.62 -3.42
C GLU A 144 -11.18 16.20 -3.15
N ARG A 145 -10.67 15.21 -3.86
CA ARG A 145 -11.03 13.79 -3.65
C ARG A 145 -10.23 13.11 -2.54
N TYR A 146 -9.16 13.73 -2.07
CA TYR A 146 -8.13 13.13 -1.22
C TYR A 146 -7.89 13.95 0.04
N GLY A 147 -7.09 13.42 0.96
CA GLY A 147 -6.43 14.25 1.95
C GLY A 147 -5.41 15.16 1.25
N VAL A 148 -5.41 16.44 1.54
CA VAL A 148 -4.55 17.44 0.87
C VAL A 148 -3.57 18.02 1.86
N ALA A 149 -2.28 17.99 1.54
CA ALA A 149 -1.22 18.61 2.32
C ALA A 149 -0.94 20.04 1.83
N GLU A 150 -0.88 20.99 2.76
CA GLU A 150 -0.46 22.38 2.52
C GLU A 150 0.99 22.57 2.96
N PHE A 151 1.76 23.34 2.19
CA PHE A 151 3.18 23.59 2.44
C PHE A 151 3.47 25.10 2.53
N ASP A 152 4.46 25.46 3.34
CA ASP A 152 5.06 26.80 3.30
C ASP A 152 6.08 26.93 2.14
N GLN A 153 6.71 28.11 2.05
CA GLN A 153 7.72 28.38 1.01
C GLN A 153 9.00 27.56 1.16
N ASP A 154 9.26 27.04 2.35
CA ASP A 154 10.42 26.22 2.68
C ASP A 154 10.12 24.70 2.52
N GLY A 155 8.87 24.34 2.18
CA GLY A 155 8.43 22.96 1.98
C GLY A 155 8.01 22.25 3.26
N ASN A 156 7.84 22.95 4.37
CA ASN A 156 7.30 22.37 5.60
C ASN A 156 5.78 22.23 5.50
N VAL A 157 5.24 21.17 6.06
CA VAL A 157 3.79 20.92 6.07
C VAL A 157 3.13 21.84 7.09
N LEU A 158 2.14 22.61 6.62
CA LEU A 158 1.35 23.51 7.45
C LEU A 158 0.05 22.88 7.93
N SER A 159 -0.61 22.12 7.06
CA SER A 159 -1.88 21.47 7.37
C SER A 159 -2.11 20.24 6.48
N ILE A 160 -2.95 19.32 6.95
CA ILE A 160 -3.51 18.24 6.14
C ILE A 160 -5.02 18.26 6.34
N GLU A 161 -5.79 18.34 5.25
CA GLU A 161 -7.25 18.44 5.30
C GLU A 161 -7.88 17.32 4.47
N GLU A 162 -8.86 16.58 5.05
CA GLU A 162 -9.56 15.49 4.37
C GLU A 162 -10.62 16.04 3.42
N LYS A 163 -10.49 15.74 2.13
CA LYS A 163 -11.44 16.11 1.07
C LYS A 163 -11.95 17.54 1.16
N PRO A 164 -11.04 18.52 1.15
CA PRO A 164 -11.41 19.92 1.31
C PRO A 164 -12.26 20.42 0.13
N LYS A 165 -13.27 21.24 0.43
CA LYS A 165 -14.09 21.88 -0.63
C LYS A 165 -13.30 22.92 -1.42
N SER A 166 -12.27 23.50 -0.80
CA SER A 166 -11.37 24.47 -1.41
C SER A 166 -9.93 24.08 -1.07
N PRO A 167 -9.33 23.16 -1.86
CA PRO A 167 -7.99 22.66 -1.60
C PRO A 167 -6.95 23.80 -1.58
N LYS A 168 -6.05 23.77 -0.61
CA LYS A 168 -4.97 24.78 -0.49
C LYS A 168 -3.74 24.42 -1.31
N SER A 169 -3.65 23.22 -1.81
CA SER A 169 -2.62 22.74 -2.73
C SER A 169 -3.15 21.65 -3.64
N ASN A 170 -2.33 21.20 -4.59
CA ASN A 170 -2.61 20.06 -5.44
C ASN A 170 -1.93 18.77 -4.95
N TYR A 171 -1.30 18.77 -3.76
CA TYR A 171 -0.64 17.59 -3.24
C TYR A 171 -1.60 16.71 -2.44
N ALA A 172 -2.05 15.63 -3.07
CA ALA A 172 -2.81 14.57 -2.42
C ALA A 172 -1.89 13.71 -1.54
N VAL A 173 -2.33 13.38 -0.34
CA VAL A 173 -1.69 12.38 0.51
C VAL A 173 -2.13 11.01 0.00
N VAL A 174 -1.17 10.21 -0.48
CA VAL A 174 -1.44 8.92 -1.09
C VAL A 174 -1.60 7.81 -0.03
N GLY A 175 -2.15 6.67 -0.41
CA GLY A 175 -2.46 5.56 0.50
C GLY A 175 -1.24 4.75 0.96
N LEU A 176 -0.20 5.42 1.45
CA LEU A 176 1.02 4.83 1.98
C LEU A 176 1.52 5.64 3.16
N TYR A 177 1.63 5.01 4.32
CA TYR A 177 1.88 5.66 5.59
C TYR A 177 2.87 4.87 6.43
N PHE A 178 3.88 5.53 7.00
CA PHE A 178 4.83 4.95 7.93
C PHE A 178 4.69 5.64 9.28
N TYR A 179 4.54 4.87 10.35
CA TYR A 179 4.35 5.41 11.68
C TYR A 179 5.23 4.71 12.72
N PRO A 180 5.70 5.44 13.75
CA PRO A 180 6.18 4.82 14.98
C PRO A 180 5.03 4.09 15.68
N ASN A 181 5.36 3.26 16.68
CA ASN A 181 4.38 2.46 17.45
C ASN A 181 3.26 3.30 18.08
N GLU A 182 3.54 4.55 18.39
CA GLU A 182 2.61 5.54 18.95
C GLU A 182 1.28 5.64 18.18
N VAL A 183 1.29 5.30 16.90
CA VAL A 183 0.08 5.35 16.06
C VAL A 183 -1.07 4.50 16.61
N VAL A 184 -0.78 3.39 17.30
CA VAL A 184 -1.81 2.52 17.89
C VAL A 184 -2.60 3.28 18.96
N ARG A 185 -1.90 4.04 19.82
CA ARG A 185 -2.53 4.90 20.83
C ARG A 185 -3.32 6.03 20.17
N VAL A 186 -2.69 6.73 19.22
CA VAL A 186 -3.34 7.82 18.49
C VAL A 186 -4.63 7.36 17.80
N ALA A 187 -4.60 6.19 17.12
CA ALA A 187 -5.78 5.64 16.44
C ALA A 187 -6.95 5.35 17.38
N LYS A 188 -6.68 5.03 18.65
CA LYS A 188 -7.72 4.81 19.68
C LYS A 188 -8.28 6.12 20.25
N GLU A 189 -7.52 7.20 20.20
CA GLU A 189 -7.89 8.50 20.78
C GLU A 189 -8.60 9.42 19.80
N ILE A 190 -8.41 9.26 18.47
CA ILE A 190 -9.11 10.07 17.48
C ILE A 190 -10.62 9.80 17.52
N LYS A 191 -11.39 10.82 17.16
CA LYS A 191 -12.86 10.73 17.10
C LYS A 191 -13.30 10.50 15.65
N PRO A 192 -14.38 9.73 15.44
CA PRO A 192 -14.98 9.61 14.12
C PRO A 192 -15.31 10.98 13.53
N SER A 193 -15.10 11.13 12.24
CA SER A 193 -15.46 12.33 11.48
C SER A 193 -16.98 12.47 11.34
N ALA A 194 -17.43 13.56 10.71
CA ALA A 194 -18.84 13.74 10.36
C ALA A 194 -19.41 12.62 9.47
N ARG A 195 -18.53 11.82 8.83
CA ARG A 195 -18.89 10.62 8.04
C ARG A 195 -19.00 9.34 8.89
N GLY A 196 -18.68 9.42 10.17
CA GLY A 196 -18.63 8.27 11.09
C GLY A 196 -17.36 7.44 10.96
N GLU A 197 -16.33 7.91 10.23
CA GLU A 197 -15.11 7.19 9.96
C GLU A 197 -13.93 7.67 10.83
N LEU A 198 -13.10 6.74 11.29
CA LEU A 198 -11.79 7.04 11.91
C LEU A 198 -10.80 7.38 10.79
N GLU A 199 -10.69 8.69 10.51
CA GLU A 199 -9.92 9.19 9.38
C GLU A 199 -8.42 9.08 9.63
N ILE A 200 -7.69 8.60 8.63
CA ILE A 200 -6.22 8.62 8.66
C ILE A 200 -5.67 10.06 8.71
N THR A 201 -6.41 11.01 8.14
CA THR A 201 -6.06 12.44 8.18
C THR A 201 -6.03 12.97 9.59
N SER A 202 -6.92 12.49 10.50
CA SER A 202 -6.90 12.87 11.92
C SER A 202 -5.65 12.32 12.63
N VAL A 203 -5.21 11.11 12.27
CA VAL A 203 -3.94 10.55 12.76
C VAL A 203 -2.77 11.41 12.29
N ASN A 204 -2.71 11.72 10.99
CA ASN A 204 -1.65 12.56 10.43
C ASN A 204 -1.61 13.95 11.07
N GLN A 205 -2.79 14.54 11.36
CA GLN A 205 -2.89 15.84 12.02
C GLN A 205 -2.29 15.79 13.44
N THR A 206 -2.53 14.71 14.19
CA THR A 206 -1.94 14.53 15.54
C THR A 206 -0.40 14.52 15.48
N PHE A 207 0.19 13.78 14.53
CA PHE A 207 1.64 13.78 14.33
C PHE A 207 2.17 15.12 13.84
N LEU A 208 1.42 15.83 12.99
CA LEU A 208 1.79 17.17 12.52
C LEU A 208 1.84 18.17 13.66
N GLU A 209 0.82 18.19 14.53
CA GLU A 209 0.74 19.08 15.70
C GLU A 209 1.85 18.82 16.71
N ALA A 210 2.29 17.56 16.83
CA ALA A 210 3.44 17.18 17.66
C ALA A 210 4.80 17.56 17.03
N GLY A 211 4.86 17.93 15.74
CA GLY A 211 6.11 18.19 15.00
C GLY A 211 6.79 16.91 14.53
N ASP A 212 6.07 15.78 14.52
CA ASP A 212 6.59 14.44 14.24
C ASP A 212 6.04 13.86 12.93
N LEU A 213 5.62 14.72 11.99
CA LEU A 213 5.19 14.32 10.65
C LEU A 213 6.17 14.80 9.58
N LYS A 214 6.63 13.87 8.75
CA LYS A 214 7.38 14.15 7.52
C LYS A 214 6.48 13.91 6.31
N VAL A 215 6.61 14.72 5.27
CA VAL A 215 6.00 14.46 3.95
C VAL A 215 7.10 14.33 2.91
N GLN A 216 7.11 13.20 2.20
CA GLN A 216 7.96 12.98 1.03
C GLN A 216 7.15 13.22 -0.25
N LEU A 217 7.66 14.05 -1.15
CA LEU A 217 6.97 14.35 -2.40
C LEU A 217 7.39 13.36 -3.50
N LEU A 218 6.42 12.69 -4.08
CA LEU A 218 6.58 11.88 -5.27
C LEU A 218 6.66 12.82 -6.47
N GLY A 219 7.87 12.93 -7.05
CA GLY A 219 8.17 13.90 -8.09
C GLY A 219 7.68 13.51 -9.50
N ARG A 220 8.06 14.31 -10.49
CA ARG A 220 7.78 14.02 -11.90
C ARG A 220 8.44 12.70 -12.31
N GLY A 221 7.74 11.91 -13.14
CA GLY A 221 8.19 10.57 -13.52
C GLY A 221 7.78 9.47 -12.54
N PHE A 222 7.14 9.85 -11.43
CA PHE A 222 6.47 8.90 -10.55
C PHE A 222 5.03 8.68 -11.00
N ALA A 223 4.54 7.45 -10.91
CA ALA A 223 3.15 7.12 -11.13
C ALA A 223 2.55 6.61 -9.81
N TRP A 224 1.47 7.25 -9.39
CA TRP A 224 0.55 6.77 -8.39
C TRP A 224 -0.81 6.61 -9.05
N LEU A 225 -1.37 5.40 -8.97
CA LEU A 225 -2.63 5.07 -9.60
C LEU A 225 -3.59 4.55 -8.52
N ASP A 226 -4.73 5.23 -8.39
CA ASP A 226 -5.86 4.73 -7.64
C ASP A 226 -6.76 3.94 -8.59
N THR A 227 -7.21 2.77 -8.21
CA THR A 227 -8.04 1.91 -9.06
C THR A 227 -9.53 1.99 -8.68
N GLY A 228 -10.00 3.21 -8.34
CA GLY A 228 -11.32 3.46 -7.74
C GLY A 228 -12.49 3.40 -8.70
N THR A 229 -12.26 3.47 -10.02
CA THR A 229 -13.28 3.48 -11.08
C THR A 229 -12.95 2.47 -12.16
N HIS A 230 -13.90 2.16 -13.06
CA HIS A 230 -13.66 1.28 -14.20
C HIS A 230 -12.56 1.82 -15.11
N ASP A 231 -12.56 3.13 -15.35
CA ASP A 231 -11.56 3.79 -16.19
C ASP A 231 -10.17 3.72 -15.55
N SER A 232 -10.04 4.09 -14.27
CA SER A 232 -8.74 4.05 -13.59
C SER A 232 -8.20 2.62 -13.43
N LEU A 233 -9.08 1.61 -13.32
CA LEU A 233 -8.69 0.20 -13.33
C LEU A 233 -8.09 -0.22 -14.69
N ALA A 234 -8.72 0.19 -15.79
CA ALA A 234 -8.24 -0.08 -17.14
C ALA A 234 -6.92 0.68 -17.42
N GLU A 235 -6.83 1.95 -17.03
CA GLU A 235 -5.63 2.77 -17.17
C GLU A 235 -4.44 2.18 -16.40
N ALA A 236 -4.66 1.71 -15.19
CA ALA A 236 -3.62 1.05 -14.40
C ALA A 236 -3.10 -0.22 -15.08
N SER A 237 -4.01 -1.06 -15.62
CA SER A 237 -3.63 -2.26 -16.36
C SER A 237 -2.82 -1.92 -17.62
N ASN A 238 -3.25 -0.92 -18.40
CA ASN A 238 -2.56 -0.48 -19.60
C ASN A 238 -1.19 0.11 -19.26
N PHE A 239 -1.08 0.91 -18.19
CA PHE A 239 0.18 1.47 -17.74
C PHE A 239 1.20 0.37 -17.42
N VAL A 240 0.82 -0.61 -16.61
CA VAL A 240 1.69 -1.73 -16.23
C VAL A 240 2.09 -2.52 -17.48
N GLU A 241 1.14 -2.85 -18.36
CA GLU A 241 1.40 -3.56 -19.61
C GLU A 241 2.46 -2.86 -20.47
N VAL A 242 2.31 -1.56 -20.68
CA VAL A 242 3.24 -0.78 -21.52
C VAL A 242 4.65 -0.79 -20.93
N ILE A 243 4.79 -0.56 -19.64
CA ILE A 243 6.11 -0.53 -18.99
C ILE A 243 6.76 -1.91 -19.05
N GLU A 244 6.05 -2.96 -18.62
CA GLU A 244 6.60 -4.33 -18.62
C GLU A 244 7.00 -4.81 -20.02
N LYS A 245 6.18 -4.54 -21.02
CA LYS A 245 6.51 -4.90 -22.42
C LYS A 245 7.72 -4.14 -22.98
N ARG A 246 7.91 -2.88 -22.56
CA ARG A 246 9.04 -2.08 -23.03
C ARG A 246 10.33 -2.44 -22.36
N GLN A 247 10.32 -2.66 -21.06
CA GLN A 247 11.53 -2.93 -20.27
C GLN A 247 11.89 -4.42 -20.23
N GLY A 248 10.91 -5.31 -20.40
CA GLY A 248 11.10 -6.74 -20.21
C GLY A 248 11.26 -7.12 -18.74
N LEU A 249 11.00 -6.18 -17.82
CA LEU A 249 11.03 -6.35 -16.37
C LEU A 249 9.61 -6.22 -15.82
N LYS A 250 9.31 -6.96 -14.75
CA LYS A 250 7.99 -6.90 -14.13
C LYS A 250 7.89 -5.82 -13.05
N ILE A 251 6.71 -5.25 -12.91
CA ILE A 251 6.34 -4.38 -11.79
C ILE A 251 5.69 -5.25 -10.73
N ALA A 252 6.07 -5.04 -9.45
CA ALA A 252 5.47 -5.74 -8.31
C ALA A 252 5.48 -7.28 -8.43
N CYS A 253 6.56 -7.84 -8.94
CA CYS A 253 6.79 -9.28 -8.96
C CYS A 253 7.34 -9.68 -7.58
N LEU A 254 6.49 -10.28 -6.73
CA LEU A 254 6.84 -10.58 -5.34
C LEU A 254 7.98 -11.60 -5.26
N GLU A 255 7.97 -12.60 -6.14
CA GLU A 255 8.97 -13.66 -6.23
C GLU A 255 10.34 -13.08 -6.62
N GLU A 256 10.37 -12.15 -7.58
CA GLU A 256 11.61 -11.46 -7.98
C GLU A 256 12.18 -10.64 -6.83
N ILE A 257 11.34 -9.84 -6.14
CA ILE A 257 11.74 -9.03 -4.99
C ILE A 257 12.32 -9.93 -3.89
N ALA A 258 11.64 -11.04 -3.58
CA ALA A 258 12.08 -12.01 -2.59
C ALA A 258 13.43 -12.65 -2.96
N TYR A 259 13.61 -13.03 -4.21
CA TYR A 259 14.86 -13.62 -4.71
C TYR A 259 15.99 -12.59 -4.69
N MET A 260 15.79 -11.38 -5.17
CA MET A 260 16.81 -10.33 -5.16
C MET A 260 17.21 -9.90 -3.75
N LYS A 261 16.30 -9.96 -2.79
CA LYS A 261 16.59 -9.70 -1.37
C LYS A 261 17.22 -10.91 -0.65
N GLY A 262 17.38 -12.05 -1.32
CA GLY A 262 17.89 -13.28 -0.72
C GLY A 262 16.93 -13.90 0.33
N TRP A 263 15.64 -13.59 0.26
CA TRP A 263 14.62 -14.15 1.16
C TRP A 263 14.17 -15.54 0.72
N ILE A 264 14.27 -15.82 -0.57
CA ILE A 264 14.15 -17.16 -1.15
C ILE A 264 15.37 -17.47 -2.01
N ASP A 265 15.72 -18.71 -2.13
CA ASP A 265 16.82 -19.19 -2.98
C ASP A 265 16.35 -19.57 -4.39
N ALA A 266 17.28 -19.96 -5.24
CA ALA A 266 17.01 -20.37 -6.62
C ALA A 266 16.12 -21.62 -6.71
N ASP A 267 16.21 -22.55 -5.77
CA ASP A 267 15.41 -23.76 -5.79
C ASP A 267 13.96 -23.46 -5.42
N ARG A 268 13.74 -22.56 -4.45
CA ARG A 268 12.39 -22.07 -4.12
C ARG A 268 11.79 -21.30 -5.28
N LEU A 269 12.55 -20.39 -5.91
CA LEU A 269 12.07 -19.64 -7.08
C LEU A 269 11.67 -20.59 -8.23
N ARG A 270 12.45 -21.66 -8.50
CA ARG A 270 12.06 -22.70 -9.47
C ARG A 270 10.76 -23.39 -9.09
N ALA A 271 10.63 -23.76 -7.82
CA ALA A 271 9.44 -24.47 -7.33
C ALA A 271 8.17 -23.61 -7.50
N VAL A 272 8.24 -22.32 -7.16
CA VAL A 272 7.13 -21.38 -7.33
C VAL A 272 6.81 -21.12 -8.81
N ALA A 273 7.82 -21.05 -9.68
CA ALA A 273 7.62 -20.84 -11.12
C ALA A 273 7.03 -22.08 -11.84
N GLN A 274 7.24 -23.30 -11.31
CA GLN A 274 6.88 -24.55 -11.99
C GLN A 274 5.38 -24.66 -12.37
N PRO A 275 4.41 -24.31 -11.51
CA PRO A 275 2.99 -24.32 -11.89
C PRO A 275 2.64 -23.33 -13.01
N MET A 276 3.45 -22.29 -13.19
CA MET A 276 3.25 -21.19 -14.12
C MET A 276 4.12 -21.29 -15.38
N ILE A 277 4.86 -22.39 -15.59
CA ILE A 277 5.85 -22.52 -16.69
C ILE A 277 5.25 -22.34 -18.09
N LYS A 278 3.94 -22.54 -18.25
CA LYS A 278 3.24 -22.41 -19.52
C LYS A 278 2.85 -20.96 -19.86
N ASN A 279 2.95 -20.05 -18.91
CA ASN A 279 2.62 -18.63 -19.13
C ASN A 279 3.88 -17.75 -19.06
N GLN A 280 3.73 -16.49 -19.49
CA GLN A 280 4.84 -15.53 -19.54
C GLN A 280 5.38 -15.17 -18.16
N TYR A 281 4.54 -15.19 -17.11
CA TYR A 281 4.95 -14.87 -15.74
C TYR A 281 5.94 -15.92 -15.22
N GLY A 282 5.59 -17.20 -15.26
CA GLY A 282 6.50 -18.28 -14.84
C GLY A 282 7.78 -18.37 -15.68
N GLN A 283 7.68 -18.11 -17.00
CA GLN A 283 8.87 -18.05 -17.87
C GLN A 283 9.79 -16.87 -17.48
N TYR A 284 9.24 -15.73 -17.08
CA TYR A 284 10.00 -14.61 -16.57
C TYR A 284 10.78 -14.99 -15.30
N LEU A 285 10.12 -15.63 -14.33
CA LEU A 285 10.78 -16.07 -13.09
C LEU A 285 11.98 -16.99 -13.36
N LEU A 286 11.84 -17.92 -14.33
CA LEU A 286 12.95 -18.80 -14.70
C LEU A 286 14.11 -18.08 -15.38
N LYS A 287 13.88 -16.95 -16.08
CA LYS A 287 14.94 -16.14 -16.66
C LYS A 287 15.79 -15.43 -15.59
N LEU A 288 15.23 -15.14 -14.42
CA LEU A 288 16.00 -14.54 -13.31
C LEU A 288 17.10 -15.47 -12.77
N LEU A 289 17.06 -16.77 -13.13
CA LEU A 289 18.04 -17.80 -12.71
C LEU A 289 19.17 -18.01 -13.74
N GLN A 290 19.12 -17.35 -14.88
CA GLN A 290 20.13 -17.43 -15.96
C GLN A 290 21.17 -16.34 -15.81
#